data_e0187f9aa1c10469fa67d1c81bf42350
#
_entry.id   e0187f9aa1c10469fa67d1c81bf42350
#
_cell.length_a   1.000
_cell.length_b   1.000
_cell.length_c   1.000
_cell.angle_alpha   90.00
_cell.angle_beta   90.00
_cell.angle_gamma   90.00
#
_symmetry.space_group_name_H-M   'P 1'
#
loop_
_entity.id
_entity.type
_entity.pdbx_description
1 polymer ?
#
loop_
_entity_poly.entity_id
_entity_poly.type
_entity_poly.pdbx_seq_one_letter_code
_entity_poly.pdbx_strand_id
1 'polypeptide(L)'
;VKAFCICREQYAVDAYTLWGGYYSGGYYPSKNNMLCPASRAENTISTPVFRMLGIDPIYGYDEQINHAGFEQGCCTMEPVWSSGNNSDVLDWYFRQYFENPCVCFSHCTTGQENSFGWEKMKKGYVMQLEKLQKLQMAGSVRIEFLEETGIRFRKNFLHTPTSALCALQDWAGNGYKSIWFSSQFYRANLFFDRTNLFFRDIQKFDDRYQEAYLK
;
A
#
# COMPACT_ATOMS: atom_id res chain seq x y z
N VAL A 1 -1.82 5.85 -21.56
CA VAL A 1 -1.70 5.86 -20.10
C VAL A 1 -0.36 5.25 -19.71
N LYS A 2 0.33 5.81 -18.71
CA LYS A 2 1.68 5.38 -18.31
C LYS A 2 1.68 4.55 -17.02
N ALA A 3 0.69 4.76 -16.18
CA ALA A 3 0.44 4.01 -14.97
C ALA A 3 -1.02 4.20 -14.53
N PHE A 4 -1.52 3.29 -13.72
CA PHE A 4 -2.76 3.44 -12.97
C PHE A 4 -2.49 3.38 -11.48
N CYS A 5 -3.25 4.16 -10.73
CA CYS A 5 -3.41 3.98 -9.30
C CYS A 5 -4.80 3.41 -9.06
N ILE A 6 -4.90 2.30 -8.38
CA ILE A 6 -6.18 1.71 -8.00
C ILE A 6 -6.36 1.80 -6.48
N CYS A 7 -7.54 2.19 -6.11
CA CYS A 7 -8.00 2.23 -4.73
C CYS A 7 -9.29 1.43 -4.56
N ARG A 8 -9.61 0.66 -5.54
CA ARG A 8 -10.85 -0.07 -5.60
C ARG A 8 -10.71 -1.45 -5.00
N GLU A 9 -11.51 -2.21 -4.85
CA GLU A 9 -11.75 -3.49 -4.24
C GLU A 9 -12.50 -3.35 -2.95
N GLN A 10 -13.16 -2.24 -2.89
CA GLN A 10 -13.88 -1.89 -1.76
C GLN A 10 -15.22 -2.61 -1.72
N TYR A 11 -15.58 -3.02 -0.53
CA TYR A 11 -16.83 -3.72 -0.35
C TYR A 11 -17.97 -2.79 0.09
N ALA A 12 -17.73 -1.81 0.91
CA ALA A 12 -18.81 -1.03 1.48
C ALA A 12 -18.54 0.46 1.67
N VAL A 13 -17.32 0.89 1.73
CA VAL A 13 -16.93 2.28 2.08
C VAL A 13 -15.70 2.66 1.30
N ASP A 14 -15.49 3.94 1.07
CA ASP A 14 -14.42 4.48 0.23
C ASP A 14 -13.12 3.70 0.11
N ALA A 15 -12.60 3.63 -1.02
CA ALA A 15 -11.27 3.38 -1.56
C ALA A 15 -10.24 2.54 -0.78
N TYR A 16 -10.52 2.03 0.37
CA TYR A 16 -9.54 1.52 1.32
C TYR A 16 -9.64 0.02 1.53
N THR A 17 -9.28 -0.77 0.54
CA THR A 17 -9.34 -2.20 0.73
C THR A 17 -8.01 -2.88 0.50
N LEU A 18 -7.86 -4.01 1.13
CA LEU A 18 -6.72 -4.89 1.01
C LEU A 18 -6.93 -6.02 0.00
N TRP A 19 -8.11 -6.05 -0.61
CA TRP A 19 -8.48 -7.10 -1.54
C TRP A 19 -7.77 -6.91 -2.88
N GLY A 20 -7.28 -7.98 -3.44
CA GLY A 20 -6.64 -8.04 -4.74
C GLY A 20 -5.28 -7.33 -4.85
N GLY A 21 -4.53 -7.62 -5.86
CA GLY A 21 -3.28 -6.99 -6.21
C GLY A 21 -2.18 -7.04 -5.14
N TYR A 22 -1.21 -6.19 -5.30
CA TYR A 22 -0.08 -6.08 -4.39
C TYR A 22 -0.40 -5.17 -3.21
N TYR A 23 0.05 -5.55 -2.03
CA TYR A 23 -0.07 -4.70 -0.86
C TYR A 23 0.78 -3.43 -0.98
N SER A 24 2.02 -3.56 -1.42
CA SER A 24 2.93 -2.45 -1.68
C SER A 24 3.69 -2.68 -2.98
N GLY A 25 3.98 -1.61 -3.71
CA GLY A 25 4.67 -1.69 -4.97
C GLY A 25 3.73 -1.67 -6.18
N GLY A 26 4.20 -2.17 -7.31
CA GLY A 26 3.47 -2.16 -8.56
C GLY A 26 3.44 -3.53 -9.22
N TYR A 27 2.46 -3.74 -10.10
CA TYR A 27 2.33 -4.96 -10.88
C TYR A 27 1.74 -4.68 -12.26
N TYR A 28 1.93 -5.62 -13.17
CA TYR A 28 1.27 -5.62 -14.47
C TYR A 28 -0.01 -6.44 -14.38
N PRO A 29 -1.19 -5.81 -14.56
CA PRO A 29 -2.45 -6.50 -14.42
C PRO A 29 -2.74 -7.45 -15.59
N SER A 30 -3.59 -8.43 -15.34
CA SER A 30 -4.13 -9.30 -16.39
C SER A 30 -5.24 -8.61 -17.16
N LYS A 31 -5.36 -8.94 -18.44
CA LYS A 31 -6.50 -8.53 -19.29
C LYS A 31 -7.85 -9.02 -18.76
N ASN A 32 -7.86 -10.12 -18.03
CA ASN A 32 -9.06 -10.71 -17.49
C ASN A 32 -9.44 -10.15 -16.12
N ASN A 33 -8.45 -9.64 -15.38
CA ASN A 33 -8.68 -9.17 -14.01
C ASN A 33 -7.63 -8.11 -13.64
N MET A 34 -8.06 -6.86 -13.49
CA MET A 34 -7.19 -5.75 -13.11
C MET A 34 -6.59 -5.92 -11.71
N LEU A 35 -7.27 -6.66 -10.83
CA LEU A 35 -6.84 -6.90 -9.45
C LEU A 35 -5.85 -8.06 -9.33
N CYS A 36 -5.56 -8.72 -10.44
CA CYS A 36 -4.71 -9.89 -10.51
C CYS A 36 -3.47 -9.58 -11.35
N PRO A 37 -2.26 -9.76 -10.83
CA PRO A 37 -1.06 -9.74 -11.67
C PRO A 37 -1.16 -10.79 -12.78
N ALA A 38 -0.74 -10.41 -13.98
CA ALA A 38 -0.71 -11.36 -15.09
C ALA A 38 0.34 -12.44 -14.86
N SER A 39 -0.07 -13.70 -14.95
CA SER A 39 0.84 -14.84 -14.85
C SER A 39 1.45 -15.24 -16.20
N ARG A 40 0.89 -14.71 -17.30
CA ARG A 40 1.28 -15.03 -18.68
C ARG A 40 1.49 -13.77 -19.50
N ALA A 41 2.46 -13.82 -20.41
CA ALA A 41 2.80 -12.68 -21.27
C ALA A 41 1.61 -12.22 -22.15
N GLU A 42 0.87 -13.17 -22.75
CA GLU A 42 -0.28 -12.88 -23.59
C GLU A 42 -1.44 -12.19 -22.86
N ASN A 43 -1.54 -12.38 -21.55
CA ASN A 43 -2.55 -11.76 -20.70
C ASN A 43 -2.10 -10.45 -20.09
N THR A 44 -0.85 -10.09 -20.24
CA THR A 44 -0.28 -8.90 -19.57
C THR A 44 -0.76 -7.60 -20.21
N ILE A 45 -1.25 -6.69 -19.40
CA ILE A 45 -1.41 -5.28 -19.76
C ILE A 45 -0.11 -4.57 -19.41
N SER A 46 0.52 -3.92 -20.38
CA SER A 46 1.83 -3.27 -20.21
C SER A 46 1.82 -1.98 -19.38
N THR A 47 0.64 -1.51 -18.98
CA THR A 47 0.49 -0.37 -18.08
C THR A 47 0.51 -0.85 -16.63
N PRO A 48 1.51 -0.49 -15.83
CA PRO A 48 1.59 -0.95 -14.46
C PRO A 48 0.50 -0.32 -13.59
N VAL A 49 0.07 -1.06 -12.60
CA VAL A 49 -0.89 -0.65 -11.58
C VAL A 49 -0.16 -0.51 -10.25
N PHE A 50 -0.41 0.60 -9.58
CA PHE A 50 0.04 0.86 -8.21
C PHE A 50 -1.19 1.00 -7.32
N ARG A 51 -1.20 0.34 -6.18
CA ARG A 51 -2.30 0.54 -5.24
C ARG A 51 -2.17 1.89 -4.56
N MET A 52 -3.29 2.57 -4.45
CA MET A 52 -3.39 3.79 -3.64
C MET A 52 -3.47 3.37 -2.17
N LEU A 53 -2.33 2.97 -1.64
CA LEU A 53 -2.23 2.51 -0.27
C LEU A 53 -1.32 3.39 0.54
N GLY A 54 -1.77 3.72 1.65
CA GLY A 54 -1.09 4.14 2.82
C GLY A 54 -1.67 3.45 4.04
N ILE A 55 -2.22 2.25 3.88
CA ILE A 55 -2.78 1.50 5.00
C ILE A 55 -1.66 1.08 5.95
N ASP A 56 -1.95 1.19 7.24
CA ASP A 56 -1.12 0.63 8.29
C ASP A 56 -0.89 -0.87 8.03
N PRO A 57 0.37 -1.30 7.81
CA PRO A 57 0.67 -2.69 7.47
C PRO A 57 0.42 -3.67 8.62
N ILE A 58 0.23 -3.18 9.83
CA ILE A 58 -0.07 -3.98 11.02
C ILE A 58 -1.57 -4.00 11.29
N TYR A 59 -2.19 -2.83 11.44
CA TYR A 59 -3.56 -2.69 11.91
C TYR A 59 -4.60 -2.56 10.79
N GLY A 60 -4.19 -2.16 9.60
CA GLY A 60 -5.12 -1.83 8.52
C GLY A 60 -5.81 -3.02 7.84
N TYR A 61 -5.49 -4.25 8.21
CA TYR A 61 -6.09 -5.44 7.58
C TYR A 61 -7.30 -5.99 8.33
N ASP A 62 -7.28 -5.95 9.64
CA ASP A 62 -8.26 -6.62 10.49
C ASP A 62 -9.11 -5.58 11.22
N GLU A 63 -10.43 -5.62 11.05
CA GLU A 63 -11.33 -4.69 11.71
C GLU A 63 -11.26 -4.77 13.24
N GLN A 64 -10.94 -5.93 13.80
CA GLN A 64 -10.81 -6.11 15.24
C GLN A 64 -9.61 -5.39 15.84
N ILE A 65 -8.55 -5.19 15.04
CA ILE A 65 -7.35 -4.44 15.46
C ILE A 65 -7.27 -3.05 14.82
N ASN A 66 -8.14 -2.76 13.88
CA ASN A 66 -8.15 -1.51 13.11
C ASN A 66 -8.55 -0.28 13.96
N HIS A 67 -9.15 -0.49 15.11
CA HIS A 67 -9.60 0.56 16.02
C HIS A 67 -8.59 0.94 17.11
N ALA A 68 -7.33 0.54 16.97
CA ALA A 68 -6.30 0.77 17.98
C ALA A 68 -5.91 2.24 18.10
N GLY A 69 -6.83 3.09 18.51
CA GLY A 69 -6.61 4.51 18.84
C GLY A 69 -6.86 5.50 17.71
N PHE A 70 -7.40 5.07 16.56
CA PHE A 70 -7.81 5.96 15.48
C PHE A 70 -9.33 6.15 15.46
N GLU A 71 -9.80 7.37 15.26
CA GLU A 71 -11.24 7.67 15.17
C GLU A 71 -11.92 6.99 13.99
N GLN A 72 -11.20 6.71 12.90
CA GLN A 72 -11.74 6.17 11.65
C GLN A 72 -10.96 4.97 11.12
N GLY A 73 -10.18 4.31 11.96
CA GLY A 73 -9.22 3.35 11.48
C GLY A 73 -8.05 4.03 10.76
N CYS A 74 -7.14 3.24 10.21
CA CYS A 74 -6.00 3.75 9.48
C CYS A 74 -6.36 3.94 8.00
N CYS A 75 -6.74 5.17 7.63
CA CYS A 75 -7.05 5.51 6.26
C CYS A 75 -5.78 5.69 5.43
N THR A 76 -5.86 5.29 4.18
CA THR A 76 -4.72 5.15 3.29
C THR A 76 -4.01 6.44 2.92
N MET A 77 -4.75 7.54 2.84
CA MET A 77 -4.21 8.80 2.35
C MET A 77 -4.02 9.83 3.44
N GLU A 78 -4.47 9.51 4.64
CA GLU A 78 -4.55 10.46 5.74
C GLU A 78 -4.04 9.87 7.06
N PRO A 79 -2.89 9.17 7.05
CA PRO A 79 -2.45 8.49 8.26
C PRO A 79 -2.25 9.45 9.43
N VAL A 80 -1.80 10.67 9.14
CA VAL A 80 -1.57 11.67 10.18
C VAL A 80 -2.87 12.22 10.74
N TRP A 81 -3.86 12.49 9.90
CA TRP A 81 -5.14 12.97 10.35
C TRP A 81 -5.89 11.90 11.16
N SER A 82 -5.97 10.69 10.64
CA SER A 82 -6.65 9.59 11.33
C SER A 82 -6.00 9.22 12.66
N SER A 83 -4.72 9.53 12.83
CA SER A 83 -4.00 9.39 14.11
C SER A 83 -4.02 10.65 14.98
N GLY A 84 -4.95 11.57 14.76
CA GLY A 84 -5.02 12.82 15.53
C GLY A 84 -3.89 13.81 15.22
N ASN A 85 -3.32 13.76 14.03
CA ASN A 85 -2.14 14.55 13.62
C ASN A 85 -0.89 14.27 14.45
N ASN A 86 -0.67 13.03 14.82
CA ASN A 86 0.50 12.59 15.56
C ASN A 86 1.71 12.40 14.65
N SER A 87 2.76 13.21 14.87
CA SER A 87 3.99 13.15 14.08
C SER A 87 4.77 11.83 14.24
N ASP A 88 4.69 11.20 15.41
CA ASP A 88 5.43 9.97 15.67
C ASP A 88 4.83 8.80 14.90
N VAL A 89 3.51 8.79 14.72
CA VAL A 89 2.82 7.83 13.86
C VAL A 89 3.22 8.03 12.40
N LEU A 90 3.33 9.28 11.93
CA LEU A 90 3.79 9.58 10.59
C LEU A 90 5.23 9.11 10.36
N ASP A 91 6.12 9.38 11.30
CA ASP A 91 7.51 8.94 11.24
C ASP A 91 7.62 7.43 11.25
N TRP A 92 6.86 6.77 12.12
CA TRP A 92 6.74 5.31 12.11
C TRP A 92 6.25 4.78 10.76
N TYR A 93 5.17 5.37 10.23
CA TYR A 93 4.56 4.95 8.98
C TYR A 93 5.53 5.01 7.80
N PHE A 94 6.20 6.15 7.59
CA PHE A 94 7.18 6.28 6.52
C PHE A 94 8.40 5.36 6.68
N ARG A 95 8.79 5.08 7.93
CA ARG A 95 9.85 4.11 8.21
C ARG A 95 9.50 2.72 7.70
N GLN A 96 8.25 2.29 7.87
CA GLN A 96 7.82 0.98 7.38
C GLN A 96 7.97 0.87 5.86
N TYR A 97 7.69 1.93 5.12
CA TYR A 97 7.73 1.94 3.66
C TYR A 97 9.11 2.23 3.08
N PHE A 98 9.94 3.01 3.74
CA PHE A 98 11.14 3.57 3.14
C PHE A 98 12.46 3.18 3.83
N GLU A 99 12.41 2.77 5.08
CA GLU A 99 13.63 2.48 5.85
C GLU A 99 13.73 0.99 6.24
N ASN A 100 12.61 0.32 6.43
CA ASN A 100 12.61 -1.10 6.77
C ASN A 100 12.97 -1.97 5.55
N PRO A 101 13.44 -3.20 5.78
CA PRO A 101 13.76 -4.11 4.70
C PRO A 101 12.58 -4.29 3.74
N CYS A 102 12.84 -4.14 2.45
CA CYS A 102 11.89 -4.43 1.39
C CYS A 102 12.57 -5.24 0.28
N VAL A 103 11.77 -5.88 -0.56
CA VAL A 103 12.24 -6.58 -1.76
C VAL A 103 11.87 -5.73 -2.96
N CYS A 104 12.84 -5.50 -3.84
CA CYS A 104 12.75 -4.81 -5.12
C CYS A 104 12.27 -3.37 -5.09
N PHE A 105 11.01 -3.14 -4.72
CA PHE A 105 10.37 -1.85 -4.93
C PHE A 105 9.34 -1.57 -3.84
N SER A 106 9.51 -0.47 -3.14
CA SER A 106 8.51 0.07 -2.23
C SER A 106 7.86 1.31 -2.82
N HIS A 107 6.56 1.44 -2.63
CA HIS A 107 5.76 2.55 -3.11
C HIS A 107 4.72 2.91 -2.06
N CYS A 108 4.56 4.21 -1.86
CA CYS A 108 3.51 4.76 -1.03
C CYS A 108 2.89 5.96 -1.77
N THR A 109 1.59 5.97 -1.89
CA THR A 109 0.86 7.15 -2.34
C THR A 109 0.53 8.02 -1.13
N THR A 110 0.91 9.27 -1.18
CA THR A 110 0.61 10.26 -0.13
C THR A 110 -0.38 11.28 -0.67
N GLY A 111 -1.21 11.83 0.19
CA GLY A 111 -2.23 12.78 -0.19
C GLY A 111 -3.26 12.99 0.89
N GLN A 112 -4.40 13.50 0.50
CA GLN A 112 -5.56 13.66 1.37
C GLN A 112 -6.86 13.39 0.61
N GLU A 113 -7.88 13.04 1.34
CA GLU A 113 -9.24 12.90 0.84
C GLU A 113 -9.98 14.24 0.90
N ASN A 114 -10.44 14.71 -0.25
CA ASN A 114 -11.05 16.03 -0.34
C ASN A 114 -12.39 16.16 0.38
N SER A 115 -13.09 15.07 0.63
CA SER A 115 -14.39 15.05 1.30
C SER A 115 -14.34 15.57 2.74
N PHE A 116 -13.18 15.52 3.38
CA PHE A 116 -13.02 16.02 4.75
C PHE A 116 -12.75 17.52 4.87
N GLY A 117 -12.42 18.18 3.77
CA GLY A 117 -12.15 19.60 3.71
C GLY A 117 -10.77 20.03 4.23
N TRP A 118 -10.29 21.16 3.71
CA TRP A 118 -8.94 21.66 3.96
C TRP A 118 -8.66 21.96 5.41
N GLU A 119 -9.59 22.61 6.09
CA GLU A 119 -9.37 23.02 7.50
C GLU A 119 -9.12 21.84 8.43
N LYS A 120 -9.74 20.71 8.15
CA LYS A 120 -9.56 19.49 8.93
C LYS A 120 -8.23 18.78 8.59
N MET A 121 -7.85 18.80 7.31
CA MET A 121 -6.76 18.00 6.79
C MET A 121 -5.42 18.73 6.75
N LYS A 122 -5.42 20.07 6.68
CA LYS A 122 -4.22 20.87 6.39
C LYS A 122 -3.04 20.57 7.30
N LYS A 123 -3.27 20.41 8.59
CA LYS A 123 -2.17 20.17 9.54
C LYS A 123 -1.44 18.87 9.22
N GLY A 124 -2.17 17.78 9.11
CA GLY A 124 -1.60 16.47 8.79
C GLY A 124 -0.97 16.43 7.41
N TYR A 125 -1.59 17.08 6.43
CA TYR A 125 -1.06 17.13 5.07
C TYR A 125 0.26 17.91 4.98
N VAL A 126 0.35 19.07 5.63
CA VAL A 126 1.60 19.83 5.69
C VAL A 126 2.71 19.04 6.37
N MET A 127 2.42 18.35 7.47
CA MET A 127 3.37 17.47 8.15
C MET A 127 3.90 16.37 7.23
N GLN A 128 3.02 15.75 6.42
CA GLN A 128 3.45 14.75 5.42
C GLN A 128 4.42 15.36 4.40
N LEU A 129 4.07 16.52 3.84
CA LEU A 129 4.91 17.18 2.83
C LEU A 129 6.27 17.60 3.39
N GLU A 130 6.30 18.15 4.59
CA GLU A 130 7.57 18.52 5.26
C GLU A 130 8.45 17.30 5.53
N LYS A 131 7.86 16.18 5.95
CA LYS A 131 8.60 14.94 6.17
C LYS A 131 9.13 14.37 4.87
N LEU A 132 8.30 14.32 3.83
CA LEU A 132 8.71 13.84 2.50
C LEU A 132 9.81 14.70 1.90
N GLN A 133 9.74 16.02 2.05
CA GLN A 133 10.79 16.93 1.62
C GLN A 133 12.13 16.58 2.30
N LYS A 134 12.13 16.35 3.62
CA LYS A 134 13.33 15.94 4.36
C LYS A 134 13.88 14.62 3.86
N LEU A 135 13.04 13.62 3.64
CA LEU A 135 13.43 12.31 3.12
C LEU A 135 14.00 12.42 1.69
N GLN A 136 13.40 13.26 0.85
CA GLN A 136 13.88 13.52 -0.49
C GLN A 136 15.25 14.22 -0.49
N MET A 137 15.43 15.24 0.35
CA MET A 137 16.71 15.94 0.50
C MET A 137 17.81 15.01 1.04
N ALA A 138 17.48 14.06 1.88
CA ALA A 138 18.39 13.01 2.36
C ALA A 138 18.67 11.92 1.31
N GLY A 139 18.01 11.95 0.15
CA GLY A 139 18.14 10.93 -0.88
C GLY A 139 17.47 9.60 -0.57
N SER A 140 16.67 9.53 0.49
CA SER A 140 16.01 8.31 0.94
C SER A 140 14.80 7.93 0.09
N VAL A 141 14.14 8.92 -0.51
CA VAL A 141 12.96 8.72 -1.35
C VAL A 141 13.03 9.57 -2.61
N ARG A 142 12.25 9.16 -3.61
CA ARG A 142 11.94 9.99 -4.79
C ARG A 142 10.47 10.35 -4.74
N ILE A 143 10.15 11.62 -4.85
CA ILE A 143 8.79 12.11 -5.02
C ILE A 143 8.58 12.29 -6.53
N GLU A 144 7.61 11.58 -7.07
CA GLU A 144 7.36 11.53 -8.51
C GLU A 144 5.86 11.62 -8.80
N PHE A 145 5.51 12.13 -9.96
CA PHE A 145 4.18 11.91 -10.49
C PHE A 145 4.00 10.45 -10.88
N LEU A 146 2.77 9.95 -10.81
CA LEU A 146 2.46 8.56 -11.13
C LEU A 146 2.91 8.15 -12.53
N GLU A 147 2.87 9.08 -13.50
CA GLU A 147 3.38 8.85 -14.85
C GLU A 147 4.89 8.53 -14.86
N GLU A 148 5.68 9.30 -14.13
CA GLU A 148 7.13 9.12 -14.03
C GLU A 148 7.47 7.80 -13.38
N THR A 149 6.76 7.48 -12.29
CA THR A 149 6.87 6.18 -11.61
C THR A 149 6.56 5.04 -12.57
N GLY A 150 5.50 5.14 -13.36
CA GLY A 150 5.13 4.13 -14.34
C GLY A 150 6.14 3.94 -15.47
N ILE A 151 6.74 5.02 -15.96
CA ILE A 151 7.82 4.96 -16.96
C ILE A 151 9.04 4.26 -16.37
N ARG A 152 9.45 4.65 -15.18
CA ARG A 152 10.59 4.06 -14.49
C ARG A 152 10.36 2.59 -14.15
N PHE A 153 9.17 2.24 -13.70
CA PHE A 153 8.79 0.85 -13.40
C PHE A 153 8.94 -0.03 -14.64
N ARG A 154 8.41 0.38 -15.78
CA ARG A 154 8.53 -0.37 -17.04
C ARG A 154 9.96 -0.49 -17.54
N LYS A 155 10.80 0.52 -17.28
CA LYS A 155 12.22 0.45 -17.64
C LYS A 155 12.99 -0.58 -16.82
N ASN A 156 12.61 -0.74 -15.55
CA ASN A 156 13.33 -1.59 -14.61
C ASN A 156 12.76 -3.02 -14.52
N PHE A 157 11.48 -3.20 -14.80
CA PHE A 157 10.81 -4.48 -14.63
C PHE A 157 10.03 -4.86 -15.89
N LEU A 158 10.45 -5.93 -16.56
CA LEU A 158 9.74 -6.49 -17.72
C LEU A 158 8.52 -7.31 -17.30
N HIS A 159 8.55 -7.84 -16.09
CA HIS A 159 7.49 -8.63 -15.47
C HIS A 159 7.18 -8.06 -14.09
N THR A 160 6.06 -8.44 -13.53
CA THR A 160 5.69 -8.07 -12.17
C THR A 160 6.77 -8.54 -11.18
N PRO A 161 7.47 -7.63 -10.49
CA PRO A 161 8.51 -8.01 -9.54
C PRO A 161 7.91 -8.58 -8.27
N THR A 162 8.64 -9.42 -7.58
CA THR A 162 8.33 -9.76 -6.19
C THR A 162 8.55 -8.55 -5.30
N SER A 163 7.67 -8.32 -4.33
CA SER A 163 7.81 -7.25 -3.36
C SER A 163 7.54 -7.74 -1.93
N ALA A 164 8.12 -7.07 -0.96
CA ALA A 164 7.83 -7.29 0.45
C ALA A 164 7.85 -5.96 1.20
N LEU A 165 6.95 -5.85 2.17
CA LEU A 165 6.90 -4.75 3.13
C LEU A 165 6.99 -5.35 4.54
N CYS A 166 8.00 -4.93 5.30
CA CYS A 166 8.27 -5.44 6.64
C CYS A 166 7.96 -4.36 7.68
N ALA A 167 6.87 -4.53 8.42
CA ALA A 167 6.54 -3.70 9.56
C ALA A 167 6.96 -4.42 10.86
N LEU A 168 8.18 -4.14 11.31
CA LEU A 168 8.81 -4.84 12.43
C LEU A 168 8.65 -4.12 13.76
N GLN A 169 8.06 -2.94 13.75
CA GLN A 169 7.76 -2.13 14.93
C GLN A 169 6.30 -1.73 14.90
N ASP A 170 5.69 -1.77 16.04
CA ASP A 170 4.30 -1.41 16.25
C ASP A 170 4.22 -0.04 16.94
N TRP A 171 3.59 0.93 16.30
CA TRP A 171 3.43 2.28 16.82
C TRP A 171 2.57 2.36 18.09
N ALA A 172 1.64 1.42 18.27
CA ALA A 172 0.77 1.35 19.45
C ALA A 172 1.41 0.63 20.64
N GLY A 173 2.62 0.06 20.46
CA GLY A 173 3.34 -0.61 21.53
C GLY A 173 2.81 -2.00 21.93
N ASN A 174 1.93 -2.58 21.12
CA ASN A 174 1.36 -3.91 21.39
C ASN A 174 2.33 -5.06 21.06
N GLY A 175 3.46 -4.76 20.41
CA GLY A 175 4.47 -5.74 20.05
C GLY A 175 4.14 -6.58 18.81
N TYR A 176 3.19 -6.12 18.00
CA TYR A 176 2.83 -6.77 16.73
C TYR A 176 3.87 -6.52 15.64
N LYS A 177 3.98 -7.47 14.72
CA LYS A 177 4.81 -7.33 13.52
C LYS A 177 4.08 -7.94 12.33
N SER A 178 4.36 -7.41 11.15
CA SER A 178 3.72 -7.83 9.92
C SER A 178 4.71 -7.85 8.76
N ILE A 179 4.65 -8.88 7.94
CA ILE A 179 5.39 -8.95 6.69
C ILE A 179 4.38 -9.22 5.58
N TRP A 180 4.27 -8.28 4.66
CA TRP A 180 3.50 -8.44 3.44
C TRP A 180 4.42 -8.86 2.31
N PHE A 181 4.14 -10.00 1.73
CA PHE A 181 4.87 -10.53 0.59
C PHE A 181 3.94 -10.65 -0.61
N SER A 182 4.39 -10.22 -1.78
CA SER A 182 3.64 -10.30 -3.03
C SER A 182 4.54 -10.78 -4.16
N SER A 183 4.04 -11.70 -4.95
CA SER A 183 4.63 -12.15 -6.20
C SER A 183 3.57 -12.15 -7.31
N GLN A 184 3.95 -12.41 -8.55
CA GLN A 184 2.95 -12.52 -9.62
C GLN A 184 1.94 -13.66 -9.43
N PHE A 185 2.17 -14.58 -8.48
CA PHE A 185 1.33 -15.76 -8.28
C PHE A 185 0.50 -15.73 -7.02
N TYR A 186 0.95 -15.01 -6.00
CA TYR A 186 0.23 -14.94 -4.73
C TYR A 186 0.69 -13.75 -3.88
N ARG A 187 -0.16 -13.38 -2.95
CA ARG A 187 0.11 -12.49 -1.84
C ARG A 187 -0.01 -13.26 -0.55
N ALA A 188 0.83 -12.96 0.41
CA ALA A 188 0.74 -13.50 1.75
C ALA A 188 1.06 -12.42 2.79
N ASN A 189 0.39 -12.48 3.92
CA ASN A 189 0.73 -11.70 5.10
C ASN A 189 1.11 -12.63 6.25
N LEU A 190 2.32 -12.50 6.71
CA LEU A 190 2.81 -13.16 7.90
C LEU A 190 2.69 -12.18 9.08
N PHE A 191 1.99 -12.60 10.12
CA PHE A 191 1.69 -11.75 11.27
C PHE A 191 2.21 -12.40 12.56
N PHE A 192 2.78 -11.57 13.43
CA PHE A 192 3.26 -11.95 14.74
C PHE A 192 2.54 -11.16 15.82
N ASP A 193 1.85 -11.85 16.73
CA ASP A 193 1.03 -11.28 17.79
C ASP A 193 1.69 -11.32 19.18
N ARG A 194 3.02 -11.29 19.24
CA ARG A 194 3.87 -11.44 20.43
C ARG A 194 4.15 -12.88 20.83
N THR A 195 3.23 -13.79 20.62
CA THR A 195 3.34 -15.19 21.03
C THR A 195 3.29 -16.15 19.87
N ASN A 196 2.51 -15.80 18.85
CA ASN A 196 2.23 -16.66 17.72
C ASN A 196 2.69 -16.00 16.42
N LEU A 197 3.13 -16.82 15.50
CA LEU A 197 3.43 -16.46 14.11
C LEU A 197 2.46 -17.22 13.22
N PHE A 198 1.68 -16.52 12.41
CA PHE A 198 0.71 -17.14 11.53
C PHE A 198 0.51 -16.35 10.24
N PHE A 199 -0.02 -17.01 9.23
CA PHE A 199 -0.48 -16.34 8.03
C PHE A 199 -1.85 -15.72 8.28
N ARG A 200 -1.94 -14.38 8.19
CA ARG A 200 -3.18 -13.64 8.32
C ARG A 200 -3.91 -13.51 6.98
N ASP A 201 -3.16 -13.46 5.88
CA ASP A 201 -3.68 -13.41 4.52
C ASP A 201 -2.86 -14.34 3.63
N ILE A 202 -3.54 -15.14 2.82
CA ILE A 202 -2.96 -15.86 1.69
C ILE A 202 -3.95 -15.75 0.54
N GLN A 203 -3.57 -15.03 -0.51
CA GLN A 203 -4.38 -14.91 -1.71
C GLN A 203 -3.59 -15.38 -2.92
N LYS A 204 -4.08 -16.43 -3.56
CA LYS A 204 -3.58 -16.87 -4.86
C LYS A 204 -4.11 -15.94 -5.94
N PHE A 205 -3.24 -15.48 -6.82
CA PHE A 205 -3.62 -14.78 -8.02
C PHE A 205 -3.82 -15.80 -9.15
N ASP A 206 -5.00 -15.80 -9.76
CA ASP A 206 -5.31 -16.67 -10.87
C ASP A 206 -6.00 -15.88 -11.99
N ASP A 207 -5.23 -15.46 -12.98
CA ASP A 207 -5.67 -14.62 -14.10
C ASP A 207 -6.50 -15.36 -15.15
N ARG A 208 -6.86 -16.63 -14.92
CA ARG A 208 -7.85 -17.37 -15.72
C ARG A 208 -9.28 -16.95 -15.36
N TYR A 209 -9.50 -16.45 -14.14
CA TYR A 209 -10.81 -15.99 -13.70
C TYR A 209 -11.02 -14.52 -14.06
N GLN A 210 -12.16 -14.28 -14.71
CA GLN A 210 -12.57 -12.93 -15.05
C GLN A 210 -13.01 -12.17 -13.79
N GLU A 211 -12.66 -10.89 -13.73
CA GLU A 211 -13.13 -10.02 -12.66
C GLU A 211 -14.66 -9.90 -12.68
N ALA A 212 -15.30 -10.06 -11.51
CA ALA A 212 -16.77 -10.03 -11.39
C ALA A 212 -17.39 -8.68 -11.79
N TYR A 213 -16.63 -7.61 -11.76
CA TYR A 213 -17.07 -6.26 -12.13
C TYR A 213 -17.08 -5.99 -13.64
N LEU A 214 -16.54 -6.88 -14.45
CA LEU A 214 -16.56 -6.80 -15.90
C LEU A 214 -17.79 -7.45 -16.52
N LYS A 215 -18.73 -7.91 -15.71
CA LYS A 215 -19.98 -8.54 -16.15
C LYS A 215 -21.12 -7.55 -16.15
#